data_7db6992d21092c0c7049b914eb75bf8b
#
_entry.id   7db6992d21092c0c7049b914eb75bf8b
#
_cell.length_a   1.000
_cell.length_b   1.000
_cell.length_c   1.000
_cell.angle_alpha   90.00
_cell.angle_beta   90.00
_cell.angle_gamma   90.00
#
_symmetry.space_group_name_H-M   'P 1'
#
loop_
_entity.id
_entity.type
_entity.pdbx_description
1 polymer ?
#
loop_
_entity_poly.entity_id
_entity_poly.type
_entity_poly.pdbx_seq_one_letter_code
_entity_poly.pdbx_strand_id
1 'polypeptide(L)'
;MEGANEAAMELIEKFSTPEEAKVAVLKMLENKEKIMGFGHAVYSTEDPRNAIIKKWAEKLSKENGDETLYLVSEQIEKTMDEEKNMFANTDFFMASAYSYLGIPTKLFTPLFVVGRTSGWAANIFEQRADNRIIRPSEEYIGPDFSEWVDLENR
;
A
#
# COMPACT_ATOMS: atom_id res chain seq x y z
N MET A 1 -1.09 -1.37 -6.63
CA MET A 1 -1.06 -1.68 -5.20
C MET A 1 -0.43 -3.06 -4.93
N GLU A 2 0.02 -3.75 -5.96
CA GLU A 2 0.73 -5.00 -5.79
C GLU A 2 2.05 -4.74 -5.07
N GLY A 3 2.31 -5.49 -3.98
CA GLY A 3 3.53 -5.40 -3.20
C GLY A 3 3.65 -4.24 -2.20
N ALA A 4 2.59 -3.49 -1.91
CA ALA A 4 2.68 -2.37 -0.96
C ALA A 4 3.02 -2.83 0.47
N ASN A 5 2.46 -3.94 0.91
CA ASN A 5 2.76 -4.55 2.19
C ASN A 5 4.14 -5.22 2.22
N GLU A 6 4.60 -5.80 1.11
CA GLU A 6 5.97 -6.33 0.98
C GLU A 6 6.99 -5.19 1.06
N ALA A 7 6.78 -4.12 0.27
CA ALA A 7 7.67 -2.96 0.29
C ALA A 7 7.65 -2.22 1.63
N ALA A 8 6.52 -2.19 2.34
CA ALA A 8 6.45 -1.67 3.70
C ALA A 8 7.30 -2.52 4.66
N MET A 9 7.23 -3.86 4.56
CA MET A 9 8.03 -4.75 5.38
C MET A 9 9.52 -4.60 5.09
N GLU A 10 9.91 -4.56 3.81
CA GLU A 10 11.29 -4.32 3.40
C GLU A 10 11.86 -2.98 3.92
N LEU A 11 11.01 -1.98 4.13
CA LEU A 11 11.42 -0.74 4.76
C LEU A 11 11.58 -0.91 6.28
N ILE A 12 10.59 -1.49 6.96
CA ILE A 12 10.56 -1.65 8.42
C ILE A 12 11.75 -2.51 8.88
N GLU A 13 12.06 -3.59 8.18
CA GLU A 13 13.17 -4.51 8.52
C GLU A 13 14.57 -3.88 8.44
N LYS A 14 14.71 -2.71 7.80
CA LYS A 14 16.01 -2.02 7.73
C LYS A 14 16.45 -1.40 9.04
N PHE A 15 15.55 -1.25 9.98
CA PHE A 15 15.79 -0.49 11.20
C PHE A 15 15.69 -1.38 12.45
N SER A 16 16.65 -1.18 13.35
CA SER A 16 16.69 -1.86 14.63
C SER A 16 16.10 -1.03 15.76
N THR A 17 15.94 0.29 15.55
CA THR A 17 15.36 1.21 16.53
C THR A 17 14.40 2.22 15.89
N PRO A 18 13.41 2.71 16.66
CA PRO A 18 12.52 3.78 16.20
C PRO A 18 13.27 5.06 15.78
N GLU A 19 14.36 5.39 16.46
CA GLU A 19 15.18 6.57 16.19
C GLU A 19 15.88 6.48 14.83
N GLU A 20 16.44 5.33 14.50
CA GLU A 20 17.00 5.06 13.17
C GLU A 20 15.96 5.21 12.07
N ALA A 21 14.78 4.66 12.29
CA ALA A 21 13.66 4.75 11.35
C ALA A 21 13.25 6.21 11.12
N LYS A 22 13.11 7.01 12.19
CA LYS A 22 12.76 8.42 12.09
C LYS A 22 13.77 9.19 11.23
N VAL A 23 15.06 9.07 11.51
CA VAL A 23 16.11 9.78 10.76
C VAL A 23 16.12 9.37 9.30
N ALA A 24 15.99 8.08 9.02
CA ALA A 24 15.98 7.57 7.65
C ALA A 24 14.73 8.04 6.87
N VAL A 25 13.55 8.00 7.47
CA VAL A 25 12.30 8.45 6.84
C VAL A 25 12.36 9.94 6.53
N LEU A 26 12.85 10.77 7.44
CA LEU A 26 13.04 12.21 7.18
C LEU A 26 13.92 12.44 5.95
N LYS A 27 15.06 11.74 5.85
CA LYS A 27 15.94 11.81 4.70
C LYS A 27 15.28 11.33 3.40
N MET A 28 14.51 10.25 3.45
CA MET A 28 13.74 9.77 2.30
C MET A 28 12.73 10.83 1.82
N LEU A 29 12.07 11.53 2.76
CA LEU A 29 11.12 12.59 2.44
C LEU A 29 11.80 13.82 1.81
N GLU A 30 12.99 14.19 2.29
CA GLU A 30 13.83 15.24 1.67
C GLU A 30 14.20 14.88 0.23
N ASN A 31 14.56 13.63 -0.02
CA ASN A 31 14.89 13.10 -1.34
C ASN A 31 13.66 12.86 -2.24
N LYS A 32 12.44 13.10 -1.75
CA LYS A 32 11.16 12.80 -2.43
C LYS A 32 11.01 11.32 -2.78
N GLU A 33 11.60 10.44 -2.00
CA GLU A 33 11.43 9.00 -2.15
C GLU A 33 10.02 8.59 -1.71
N LYS A 34 9.47 7.60 -2.42
CA LYS A 34 8.13 7.11 -2.11
C LYS A 34 8.17 6.10 -0.95
N ILE A 35 7.39 6.38 0.09
CA ILE A 35 7.21 5.47 1.22
C ILE A 35 5.88 4.74 1.03
N MET A 36 5.94 3.41 0.92
CA MET A 36 4.76 2.58 0.67
C MET A 36 3.96 2.36 1.97
N GLY A 37 2.63 2.15 1.81
CA GLY A 37 1.74 1.92 2.95
C GLY A 37 1.07 3.18 3.51
N PHE A 38 1.18 4.32 2.82
CA PHE A 38 0.58 5.60 3.24
C PHE A 38 -0.38 6.17 2.20
N GLY A 39 -1.43 6.84 2.69
CA GLY A 39 -2.49 7.41 1.87
C GLY A 39 -3.41 6.36 1.24
N HIS A 40 -4.48 6.80 0.60
CA HIS A 40 -5.47 5.95 -0.07
C HIS A 40 -6.15 6.69 -1.21
N ALA A 41 -6.57 5.98 -2.25
CA ALA A 41 -7.24 6.58 -3.41
C ALA A 41 -8.67 7.05 -3.12
N VAL A 42 -9.33 6.48 -2.10
CA VAL A 42 -10.72 6.76 -1.73
C VAL A 42 -10.81 7.47 -0.39
N TYR A 43 -10.13 6.98 0.63
CA TYR A 43 -10.13 7.60 1.95
C TYR A 43 -9.24 8.84 1.96
N SER A 44 -9.74 9.94 2.51
CA SER A 44 -9.05 11.23 2.53
C SER A 44 -8.51 11.62 3.91
N THR A 45 -9.08 11.08 4.99
CA THR A 45 -8.72 11.43 6.37
C THR A 45 -8.03 10.30 7.11
N GLU A 46 -8.54 9.08 6.97
CA GLU A 46 -7.97 7.88 7.59
C GLU A 46 -8.43 6.62 6.86
N ASP A 47 -7.69 5.54 7.00
CA ASP A 47 -8.15 4.20 6.61
C ASP A 47 -8.75 3.50 7.84
N PRO A 48 -10.08 3.28 7.90
CA PRO A 48 -10.73 2.72 9.09
C PRO A 48 -10.26 1.30 9.43
N ARG A 49 -9.62 0.61 8.49
CA ARG A 49 -9.03 -0.71 8.71
C ARG A 49 -7.70 -0.65 9.44
N ASN A 50 -6.98 0.48 9.31
CA ASN A 50 -5.65 0.64 9.88
C ASN A 50 -5.67 0.52 11.40
N ALA A 51 -6.61 1.15 12.09
CA ALA A 51 -6.72 1.08 13.55
C ALA A 51 -6.91 -0.37 14.05
N ILE A 52 -7.64 -1.20 13.29
CA ILE A 52 -7.86 -2.60 13.62
C ILE A 52 -6.57 -3.40 13.45
N ILE A 53 -5.89 -3.24 12.32
CA ILE A 53 -4.64 -3.97 12.02
C ILE A 53 -3.51 -3.52 12.94
N LYS A 54 -3.38 -2.22 13.21
CA LYS A 54 -2.39 -1.68 14.16
C LYS A 54 -2.54 -2.33 15.55
N LYS A 55 -3.77 -2.44 16.05
CA LYS A 55 -4.05 -3.11 17.33
C LYS A 55 -3.62 -4.59 17.34
N TRP A 56 -3.82 -5.30 16.21
CA TRP A 56 -3.36 -6.67 16.09
C TRP A 56 -1.84 -6.76 15.99
N ALA A 57 -1.18 -5.88 15.25
CA ALA A 57 0.27 -5.81 15.18
C ALA A 57 0.89 -5.58 16.57
N GLU A 58 0.33 -4.65 17.37
CA GLU A 58 0.74 -4.41 18.76
C GLU A 58 0.56 -5.65 19.64
N LYS A 59 -0.60 -6.30 19.55
CA LYS A 59 -0.86 -7.51 20.33
C LYS A 59 0.11 -8.63 19.99
N LEU A 60 0.32 -8.89 18.70
CA LEU A 60 1.22 -9.93 18.21
C LEU A 60 2.68 -9.65 18.60
N SER A 61 3.12 -8.39 18.59
CA SER A 61 4.47 -8.03 19.01
C SER A 61 4.72 -8.40 20.48
N LYS A 62 3.76 -8.11 21.35
CA LYS A 62 3.83 -8.48 22.78
C LYS A 62 3.82 -9.99 22.99
N GLU A 63 2.99 -10.73 22.24
CA GLU A 63 2.91 -12.19 22.32
C GLU A 63 4.20 -12.86 21.81
N ASN A 64 4.89 -12.25 20.83
CA ASN A 64 6.20 -12.74 20.35
C ASN A 64 7.36 -12.36 21.28
N GLY A 65 7.19 -11.42 22.21
CA GLY A 65 8.24 -10.94 23.10
C GLY A 65 9.31 -10.06 22.44
N ASP A 66 9.07 -9.62 21.20
CA ASP A 66 9.89 -8.66 20.47
C ASP A 66 8.99 -7.61 19.81
N GLU A 67 9.02 -6.39 20.35
CA GLU A 67 8.20 -5.29 19.85
C GLU A 67 8.92 -4.41 18.82
N THR A 68 10.14 -4.76 18.41
CA THR A 68 10.98 -3.91 17.54
C THR A 68 10.27 -3.49 16.26
N LEU A 69 9.73 -4.43 15.49
CA LEU A 69 9.05 -4.12 14.23
C LEU A 69 7.80 -3.24 14.44
N TYR A 70 7.06 -3.45 15.52
CA TYR A 70 5.89 -2.64 15.86
C TYR A 70 6.31 -1.20 16.21
N LEU A 71 7.30 -1.03 17.10
CA LEU A 71 7.78 0.29 17.52
C LEU A 71 8.39 1.08 16.36
N VAL A 72 9.14 0.41 15.48
CA VAL A 72 9.65 0.98 14.24
C VAL A 72 8.49 1.43 13.33
N SER A 73 7.48 0.59 13.14
CA SER A 73 6.29 0.92 12.34
C SER A 73 5.55 2.12 12.91
N GLU A 74 5.34 2.15 14.23
CA GLU A 74 4.67 3.26 14.90
C GLU A 74 5.45 4.58 14.76
N GLN A 75 6.77 4.53 14.86
CA GLN A 75 7.61 5.71 14.64
C GLN A 75 7.55 6.20 13.19
N ILE A 76 7.54 5.30 12.20
CA ILE A 76 7.39 5.67 10.79
C ILE A 76 6.02 6.33 10.55
N GLU A 77 4.93 5.73 11.06
CA GLU A 77 3.58 6.30 10.97
C GLU A 77 3.54 7.71 11.55
N LYS A 78 4.07 7.89 12.76
CA LYS A 78 4.13 9.19 13.42
C LYS A 78 4.90 10.22 12.59
N THR A 79 6.04 9.84 12.04
CA THR A 79 6.86 10.73 11.20
C THR A 79 6.13 11.13 9.92
N MET A 80 5.42 10.21 9.27
CA MET A 80 4.64 10.48 8.08
C MET A 80 3.44 11.40 8.36
N ASP A 81 2.80 11.25 9.49
CA ASP A 81 1.72 12.13 9.92
C ASP A 81 2.24 13.54 10.21
N GLU A 82 3.31 13.68 11.02
CA GLU A 82 3.91 14.96 11.39
C GLU A 82 4.45 15.75 10.19
N GLU A 83 5.11 15.09 9.23
CA GLU A 83 5.82 15.75 8.12
C GLU A 83 4.97 15.92 6.85
N LYS A 84 4.02 15.04 6.62
CA LYS A 84 3.23 15.01 5.37
C LYS A 84 1.73 15.01 5.59
N ASN A 85 1.25 14.93 6.83
CA ASN A 85 -0.17 14.74 7.16
C ASN A 85 -0.76 13.55 6.38
N MET A 86 0.01 12.46 6.31
CA MET A 86 -0.36 11.24 5.60
C MET A 86 -0.59 10.11 6.60
N PHE A 87 -1.79 9.53 6.56
CA PHE A 87 -2.16 8.38 7.39
C PHE A 87 -1.67 7.06 6.79
N ALA A 88 -1.35 6.10 7.66
CA ALA A 88 -1.07 4.73 7.26
C ALA A 88 -2.33 4.04 6.75
N ASN A 89 -2.22 3.34 5.63
CA ASN A 89 -3.28 2.49 5.12
C ASN A 89 -3.15 1.06 5.68
N THR A 90 -4.09 0.18 5.32
CA THR A 90 -4.13 -1.18 5.85
C THR A 90 -2.86 -2.00 5.54
N ASP A 91 -2.16 -1.71 4.44
CA ASP A 91 -0.97 -2.48 4.03
C ASP A 91 0.21 -2.27 4.99
N PHE A 92 0.30 -1.10 5.63
CA PHE A 92 1.45 -0.72 6.42
C PHE A 92 1.58 -1.58 7.69
N PHE A 93 0.59 -1.58 8.59
CA PHE A 93 0.64 -2.43 9.79
C PHE A 93 0.33 -3.90 9.53
N MET A 94 -0.26 -4.22 8.38
CA MET A 94 -0.40 -5.61 7.92
C MET A 94 0.98 -6.24 7.71
N ALA A 95 1.97 -5.48 7.26
CA ALA A 95 3.34 -5.95 7.08
C ALA A 95 3.94 -6.49 8.39
N SER A 96 3.94 -5.68 9.45
CA SER A 96 4.46 -6.12 10.77
C SER A 96 3.60 -7.22 11.39
N ALA A 97 2.26 -7.16 11.26
CA ALA A 97 1.38 -8.22 11.76
C ALA A 97 1.65 -9.59 11.10
N TYR A 98 1.82 -9.62 9.79
CA TYR A 98 2.14 -10.86 9.07
C TYR A 98 3.52 -11.40 9.42
N SER A 99 4.51 -10.52 9.60
CA SER A 99 5.84 -10.91 10.06
C SER A 99 5.79 -11.59 11.42
N TYR A 100 5.06 -11.01 12.39
CA TYR A 100 4.86 -11.63 13.71
C TYR A 100 4.11 -12.97 13.69
N LEU A 101 3.27 -13.20 12.69
CA LEU A 101 2.64 -14.49 12.43
C LEU A 101 3.58 -15.51 11.75
N GLY A 102 4.84 -15.15 11.49
CA GLY A 102 5.82 -16.02 10.83
C GLY A 102 5.58 -16.20 9.33
N ILE A 103 4.79 -15.32 8.72
CA ILE A 103 4.52 -15.37 7.28
C ILE A 103 5.71 -14.75 6.55
N PRO A 104 6.37 -15.45 5.62
CA PRO A 104 7.44 -14.88 4.82
C PRO A 104 6.97 -13.70 3.97
N THR A 105 7.74 -12.61 3.93
CA THR A 105 7.41 -11.36 3.23
C THR A 105 6.94 -11.58 1.79
N LYS A 106 7.59 -12.46 1.04
CA LYS A 106 7.22 -12.84 -0.34
C LYS A 106 5.81 -13.45 -0.50
N LEU A 107 5.15 -13.83 0.60
CA LEU A 107 3.78 -14.37 0.59
C LEU A 107 2.72 -13.32 0.95
N PHE A 108 3.08 -12.09 1.26
CA PHE A 108 2.12 -11.06 1.64
C PHE A 108 1.16 -10.71 0.50
N THR A 109 1.69 -10.47 -0.69
CA THR A 109 0.86 -10.26 -1.90
C THR A 109 0.01 -11.49 -2.25
N PRO A 110 0.53 -12.73 -2.30
CA PRO A 110 -0.28 -13.93 -2.46
C PRO A 110 -1.43 -14.06 -1.47
N LEU A 111 -1.22 -13.75 -0.19
CA LEU A 111 -2.28 -13.76 0.83
C LEU A 111 -3.39 -12.75 0.53
N PHE A 112 -3.01 -11.56 0.09
CA PHE A 112 -3.98 -10.57 -0.35
C PHE A 112 -4.82 -11.09 -1.53
N VAL A 113 -4.19 -11.74 -2.51
CA VAL A 113 -4.88 -12.35 -3.66
C VAL A 113 -5.87 -13.42 -3.20
N VAL A 114 -5.47 -14.30 -2.27
CA VAL A 114 -6.37 -15.32 -1.69
C VAL A 114 -7.59 -14.65 -1.05
N GLY A 115 -7.39 -13.65 -0.20
CA GLY A 115 -8.47 -12.93 0.47
C GLY A 115 -9.37 -12.16 -0.51
N ARG A 116 -8.82 -11.67 -1.62
CA ARG A 116 -9.56 -10.89 -2.63
C ARG A 116 -10.33 -11.77 -3.63
N THR A 117 -9.98 -13.04 -3.77
CA THR A 117 -10.58 -13.95 -4.77
C THR A 117 -12.10 -14.07 -4.60
N SER A 118 -12.61 -14.09 -3.37
CA SER A 118 -14.05 -14.10 -3.11
C SER A 118 -14.76 -12.84 -3.61
N GLY A 119 -14.14 -11.67 -3.42
CA GLY A 119 -14.68 -10.40 -3.91
C GLY A 119 -14.66 -10.31 -5.44
N TRP A 120 -13.61 -10.79 -6.08
CA TRP A 120 -13.55 -10.89 -7.55
C TRP A 120 -14.62 -11.84 -8.10
N ALA A 121 -14.80 -13.00 -7.45
CA ALA A 121 -15.85 -13.94 -7.84
C ALA A 121 -17.25 -13.32 -7.74
N ALA A 122 -17.55 -12.61 -6.65
CA ALA A 122 -18.81 -11.90 -6.47
C ALA A 122 -19.05 -10.88 -7.60
N ASN A 123 -18.06 -10.03 -7.89
CA ASN A 123 -18.16 -9.05 -8.98
C ASN A 123 -18.35 -9.72 -10.35
N ILE A 124 -17.69 -10.86 -10.61
CA ILE A 124 -17.86 -11.62 -11.85
C ILE A 124 -19.30 -12.17 -11.95
N PHE A 125 -19.83 -12.70 -10.85
CA PHE A 125 -21.21 -13.23 -10.84
C PHE A 125 -22.23 -12.10 -11.10
N GLU A 126 -22.10 -10.96 -10.46
CA GLU A 126 -22.96 -9.79 -10.70
C GLU A 126 -22.86 -9.31 -12.16
N GLN A 127 -21.63 -9.16 -12.67
CA GLN A 127 -21.40 -8.76 -14.06
C GLN A 127 -22.04 -9.74 -15.06
N ARG A 128 -21.94 -11.04 -14.80
CA ARG A 128 -22.52 -12.07 -15.69
C ARG A 128 -24.01 -12.15 -15.62
N ALA A 129 -24.63 -11.77 -14.50
CA ALA A 129 -26.10 -11.75 -14.35
C ALA A 129 -26.76 -10.65 -15.19
N ASP A 130 -26.12 -9.48 -15.34
CA ASP A 130 -26.57 -8.36 -16.21
C ASP A 130 -25.39 -7.88 -17.06
N ASN A 131 -24.97 -8.74 -17.98
CA ASN A 131 -23.76 -8.50 -18.77
C ASN A 131 -24.01 -7.51 -19.91
N ARG A 132 -23.20 -6.45 -19.93
CA ARG A 132 -23.15 -5.47 -21.02
C ARG A 132 -21.71 -5.26 -21.48
N ILE A 133 -21.55 -4.86 -22.74
CA ILE A 133 -20.25 -4.43 -23.22
C ILE A 133 -19.84 -3.17 -22.47
N ILE A 134 -18.72 -3.24 -21.79
CA ILE A 134 -18.11 -2.10 -21.12
C ILE A 134 -17.42 -1.25 -22.19
N ARG A 135 -17.96 -0.06 -22.43
CA ARG A 135 -17.39 0.94 -23.35
C ARG A 135 -17.24 2.25 -22.56
N PRO A 136 -16.09 2.51 -21.93
CA PRO A 136 -15.87 3.79 -21.29
C PRO A 136 -15.99 4.92 -22.31
N SER A 137 -16.63 6.01 -21.91
CA SER A 137 -16.62 7.24 -22.69
C SER A 137 -15.30 7.96 -22.42
N GLU A 138 -14.63 8.37 -23.46
CA GLU A 138 -13.39 9.10 -23.39
C GLU A 138 -13.50 10.41 -24.13
N GLU A 139 -12.88 11.45 -23.61
CA GLU A 139 -12.69 12.71 -24.30
C GLU A 139 -11.31 12.68 -24.96
N TYR A 140 -11.29 12.82 -26.28
CA TYR A 140 -10.03 12.90 -27.02
C TYR A 140 -9.37 14.26 -26.78
N ILE A 141 -8.17 14.27 -26.22
CA ILE A 141 -7.39 15.48 -25.88
C ILE A 141 -6.15 15.67 -26.79
N GLY A 142 -6.02 14.85 -27.82
CA GLY A 142 -4.95 14.96 -28.80
C GLY A 142 -5.23 16.01 -29.89
N PRO A 143 -4.38 16.14 -30.91
CA PRO A 143 -4.61 17.02 -32.05
C PRO A 143 -5.91 16.69 -32.78
N ASP A 144 -6.71 17.70 -33.13
CA ASP A 144 -7.97 17.52 -33.85
C ASP A 144 -7.78 16.91 -35.26
N PHE A 145 -6.67 17.24 -35.88
CA PHE A 145 -6.33 16.75 -37.20
C PHE A 145 -4.81 16.52 -37.30
N SER A 146 -4.46 15.43 -37.94
CA SER A 146 -3.07 15.11 -38.30
C SER A 146 -3.01 14.74 -39.77
N GLU A 147 -2.25 15.49 -40.57
CA GLU A 147 -2.06 15.16 -41.98
C GLU A 147 -1.30 13.84 -42.13
N TRP A 148 -1.71 13.08 -43.13
CA TRP A 148 -0.97 11.89 -43.52
C TRP A 148 0.41 12.28 -44.07
N VAL A 149 1.46 11.71 -43.51
CA VAL A 149 2.84 11.86 -43.97
C VAL A 149 3.33 10.48 -44.41
N ASP A 150 3.87 10.40 -45.64
CA ASP A 150 4.45 9.17 -46.15
C ASP A 150 5.61 8.70 -45.26
N LEU A 151 5.83 7.38 -45.22
CA LEU A 151 6.81 6.76 -44.32
C LEU A 151 8.23 7.33 -44.50
N GLU A 152 8.58 7.69 -45.74
CA GLU A 152 9.88 8.25 -46.11
C GLU A 152 10.11 9.69 -45.59
N ASN A 153 9.04 10.38 -45.15
CA ASN A 153 9.04 11.77 -44.70
C ASN A 153 8.66 11.92 -43.23
N ARG A 154 8.58 10.84 -42.45
CA ARG A 154 8.24 10.84 -41.03
C ARG A 154 9.45 11.01 -40.15
#